data_fb60e14d14a7aa5bf0836787e133b3a1
#
_entry.id   fb60e14d14a7aa5bf0836787e133b3a1
#
_cell.length_a   1.000
_cell.length_b   1.000
_cell.length_c   1.000
_cell.angle_alpha   90.00
_cell.angle_beta   90.00
_cell.angle_gamma   90.00
#
_symmetry.space_group_name_H-M   'P 1'
#
loop_
_entity.id
_entity.type
_entity.pdbx_description
1 polymer ?
#
loop_
_entity_poly.entity_id
_entity_poly.type
_entity_poly.pdbx_seq_one_letter_code
_entity_poly.pdbx_strand_id
1 'polypeptide(L)'
;MARCTAPVRGHSSAAAAAACPACRHRSNFRYSSYASHSPSPSSSGNTYTNNGSGSSRSVSSSKPRWSKAGSSLSYTSAQVQSLAPIRQTVETRAAEQPDLRDVFLCHAWDDRQGPAKDLHDLLVAAGVKVWFSEKDLGLGVPMMRAIDKGLANSRIGLVLVTPALLIRLPKEGVADKELSALLAGNQLIPIVHNTTYEALRNISPLLASRSGLDTAEDSMEVVAAKIAELVTL
;
A
#
# COMPACT_ATOMS: atom_id res chain seq x y z
N MET A 1 27.17 -25.01 33.72
CA MET A 1 26.43 -24.78 32.45
C MET A 1 27.45 -24.45 31.37
N ALA A 2 27.46 -25.24 30.28
CA ALA A 2 28.39 -25.05 29.17
C ALA A 2 27.98 -23.79 28.38
N ARG A 3 28.93 -22.89 28.09
CA ARG A 3 28.68 -21.67 27.30
C ARG A 3 28.85 -21.99 25.81
N CYS A 4 28.03 -21.35 24.97
CA CYS A 4 28.14 -21.44 23.52
C CYS A 4 29.44 -20.82 23.03
N THR A 5 30.18 -21.52 22.15
CA THR A 5 31.47 -21.07 21.60
C THR A 5 31.31 -20.22 20.31
N ALA A 6 30.08 -19.96 19.86
CA ALA A 6 29.83 -19.17 18.67
C ALA A 6 30.06 -17.68 18.93
N PRO A 7 30.58 -16.91 17.93
CA PRO A 7 30.52 -15.45 17.94
C PRO A 7 29.07 -14.96 17.90
N VAL A 8 28.86 -13.68 18.14
CA VAL A 8 27.55 -13.02 18.37
C VAL A 8 26.44 -13.36 17.32
N ARG A 9 26.80 -13.89 16.15
CA ARG A 9 25.86 -14.25 15.06
C ARG A 9 25.55 -15.74 14.93
N GLY A 10 25.96 -16.59 15.91
CA GLY A 10 25.72 -18.03 15.85
C GLY A 10 26.81 -18.80 15.11
N HIS A 11 26.62 -20.13 14.96
CA HIS A 11 27.58 -20.99 14.25
C HIS A 11 27.42 -20.86 12.74
N SER A 12 28.51 -20.70 12.01
CA SER A 12 28.53 -20.53 10.54
C SER A 12 28.28 -21.82 9.75
N SER A 13 28.34 -23.00 10.42
CA SER A 13 28.09 -24.30 9.79
C SER A 13 27.42 -25.28 10.75
N ALA A 14 26.72 -26.28 10.20
CA ALA A 14 26.09 -27.36 10.97
C ALA A 14 27.14 -28.19 11.76
N ALA A 15 28.31 -28.40 11.19
CA ALA A 15 29.41 -29.11 11.86
C ALA A 15 29.93 -28.34 13.07
N ALA A 16 30.07 -27.02 12.97
CA ALA A 16 30.46 -26.16 14.08
C ALA A 16 29.39 -26.10 15.18
N ALA A 17 28.12 -26.15 14.83
CA ALA A 17 27.03 -26.26 15.80
C ALA A 17 26.99 -27.61 16.51
N ALA A 18 27.25 -28.70 15.81
CA ALA A 18 27.33 -30.06 16.38
C ALA A 18 28.52 -30.24 17.32
N ALA A 19 29.64 -29.58 17.06
CA ALA A 19 30.82 -29.58 17.91
C ALA A 19 30.70 -28.70 19.17
N CYS A 20 29.71 -27.82 19.24
CA CYS A 20 29.52 -26.92 20.35
C CYS A 20 28.87 -27.60 21.56
N PRO A 21 29.48 -27.57 22.75
CA PRO A 21 28.94 -28.24 23.94
C PRO A 21 27.60 -27.75 24.43
N ALA A 22 27.21 -26.49 24.05
CA ALA A 22 25.94 -25.90 24.41
C ALA A 22 24.86 -26.12 23.33
N CYS A 23 25.24 -26.33 22.06
CA CYS A 23 24.31 -26.39 20.93
C CYS A 23 24.06 -27.80 20.40
N ARG A 24 24.96 -28.78 20.64
CA ARG A 24 24.86 -30.13 20.12
C ARG A 24 23.60 -30.93 20.51
N HIS A 25 22.88 -30.50 21.54
CA HIS A 25 21.63 -31.14 22.02
C HIS A 25 20.36 -30.36 21.65
N ARG A 26 20.47 -29.24 20.88
CA ARG A 26 19.30 -28.51 20.35
C ARG A 26 18.90 -29.11 19.00
N SER A 27 18.15 -30.19 19.02
CA SER A 27 17.44 -30.69 17.84
C SER A 27 16.25 -29.75 17.53
N ASN A 28 16.43 -28.84 16.63
CA ASN A 28 15.42 -28.22 15.73
C ASN A 28 15.87 -26.83 15.26
N PHE A 29 16.88 -26.83 14.39
CA PHE A 29 17.03 -25.68 13.47
C PHE A 29 16.93 -26.22 12.06
N ARG A 30 15.83 -25.87 11.37
CA ARG A 30 15.72 -26.05 9.92
C ARG A 30 16.71 -25.08 9.26
N TYR A 31 17.83 -25.61 8.85
CA TYR A 31 18.79 -24.89 8.03
C TYR A 31 18.23 -24.83 6.61
N SER A 32 17.93 -23.63 6.13
CA SER A 32 17.68 -23.38 4.71
C SER A 32 19.02 -23.48 3.97
N SER A 33 19.22 -24.56 3.23
CA SER A 33 20.44 -24.82 2.47
C SER A 33 20.46 -23.96 1.21
N TYR A 34 21.30 -22.95 1.18
CA TYR A 34 21.75 -22.37 -0.07
C TYR A 34 22.79 -23.32 -0.68
N ALA A 35 22.37 -24.09 -1.68
CA ALA A 35 23.25 -24.95 -2.44
C ALA A 35 24.10 -24.11 -3.42
N SER A 36 25.38 -24.00 -3.16
CA SER A 36 26.37 -23.51 -4.12
C SER A 36 26.65 -24.63 -5.13
N HIS A 37 26.24 -24.45 -6.38
CA HIS A 37 26.64 -25.34 -7.48
C HIS A 37 27.94 -24.84 -8.10
N SER A 38 29.00 -25.60 -7.95
CA SER A 38 30.22 -25.53 -8.79
C SER A 38 30.01 -26.38 -10.04
N PRO A 39 30.47 -25.95 -11.21
CA PRO A 39 30.30 -26.70 -12.45
C PRO A 39 31.43 -27.70 -12.67
N SER A 40 31.12 -28.90 -13.16
CA SER A 40 32.06 -29.81 -13.83
C SER A 40 31.53 -30.15 -15.23
N PRO A 41 32.42 -30.27 -16.25
CA PRO A 41 32.02 -30.32 -17.64
C PRO A 41 31.95 -31.76 -18.19
N SER A 42 30.94 -32.06 -19.02
CA SER A 42 31.05 -33.11 -20.04
C SER A 42 29.93 -33.01 -21.08
N SER A 43 30.29 -32.61 -22.20
CA SER A 43 30.03 -33.03 -23.61
C SER A 43 28.67 -33.53 -24.09
N SER A 44 28.29 -32.93 -25.20
CA SER A 44 27.68 -33.46 -26.42
C SER A 44 26.13 -33.62 -26.46
N GLY A 45 25.54 -32.90 -27.40
CA GLY A 45 24.24 -33.24 -27.99
C GLY A 45 23.46 -32.05 -28.51
N ASN A 46 23.63 -31.76 -29.76
CA ASN A 46 22.93 -30.80 -30.60
C ASN A 46 21.42 -30.97 -30.58
N THR A 47 20.65 -29.88 -30.39
CA THR A 47 19.50 -29.57 -31.27
C THR A 47 19.00 -28.16 -30.99
N TYR A 48 18.97 -27.37 -32.02
CA TYR A 48 18.39 -26.03 -32.07
C TYR A 48 16.87 -26.13 -32.02
N THR A 49 16.22 -25.50 -31.03
CA THR A 49 14.89 -24.92 -31.21
C THR A 49 14.86 -23.59 -30.47
N ASN A 50 14.86 -22.56 -31.27
CA ASN A 50 14.62 -21.18 -30.91
C ASN A 50 13.14 -21.08 -30.48
N ASN A 51 12.89 -20.81 -29.21
CA ASN A 51 11.59 -20.30 -28.80
C ASN A 51 11.80 -19.27 -27.72
N GLY A 52 11.88 -18.02 -28.15
CA GLY A 52 11.88 -16.84 -27.31
C GLY A 52 10.54 -16.71 -26.58
N SER A 53 10.40 -17.36 -25.44
CA SER A 53 9.32 -17.05 -24.50
C SER A 53 9.75 -15.90 -23.63
N GLY A 54 9.35 -14.70 -24.03
CA GLY A 54 9.29 -13.58 -23.12
C GLY A 54 8.45 -13.98 -21.92
N SER A 55 9.09 -14.12 -20.76
CA SER A 55 8.39 -14.23 -19.46
C SER A 55 7.62 -12.93 -19.21
N SER A 56 6.44 -12.82 -19.79
CA SER A 56 5.42 -11.94 -19.25
C SER A 56 5.13 -12.44 -17.83
N ARG A 57 5.59 -11.68 -16.83
CA ARG A 57 5.16 -11.86 -15.45
C ARG A 57 3.63 -11.73 -15.48
N SER A 58 2.93 -12.84 -15.48
CA SER A 58 1.50 -12.85 -15.27
C SER A 58 1.26 -12.25 -13.88
N VAL A 59 0.75 -11.02 -13.87
CA VAL A 59 0.27 -10.40 -12.63
C VAL A 59 -0.90 -11.24 -12.19
N SER A 60 -0.69 -12.10 -11.19
CA SER A 60 -1.76 -12.93 -10.65
C SER A 60 -2.81 -12.00 -10.04
N SER A 61 -3.95 -11.88 -10.69
CA SER A 61 -5.10 -11.17 -10.14
C SER A 61 -5.63 -11.99 -8.97
N SER A 62 -5.77 -11.35 -7.82
CA SER A 62 -6.38 -11.95 -6.63
C SER A 62 -7.69 -11.25 -6.31
N LYS A 63 -8.70 -12.02 -5.91
CA LYS A 63 -9.98 -11.46 -5.47
C LYS A 63 -9.94 -11.29 -3.96
N PRO A 64 -9.99 -10.07 -3.42
CA PRO A 64 -9.97 -9.87 -1.97
C PRO A 64 -11.29 -10.30 -1.33
N ARG A 65 -11.28 -10.58 -0.03
CA ARG A 65 -12.46 -11.07 0.72
C ARG A 65 -13.60 -10.05 0.78
N TRP A 66 -13.31 -8.75 0.62
CA TRP A 66 -14.30 -7.67 0.59
C TRP A 66 -14.90 -7.42 -0.80
N SER A 67 -14.35 -8.02 -1.85
CA SER A 67 -14.91 -7.87 -3.18
C SER A 67 -16.25 -8.57 -3.29
N LYS A 68 -17.23 -7.89 -3.87
CA LYS A 68 -18.59 -8.40 -4.01
C LYS A 68 -18.63 -9.67 -4.86
N ALA A 69 -19.55 -10.58 -4.53
CA ALA A 69 -19.82 -11.73 -5.39
C ALA A 69 -20.27 -11.23 -6.77
N GLY A 70 -19.62 -11.69 -7.85
CA GLY A 70 -19.91 -11.21 -9.21
C GLY A 70 -19.19 -9.93 -9.65
N SER A 71 -18.37 -9.31 -8.79
CA SER A 71 -17.56 -8.16 -9.19
C SER A 71 -16.59 -8.54 -10.32
N SER A 72 -16.51 -7.67 -11.33
CA SER A 72 -15.55 -7.77 -12.44
C SER A 72 -14.20 -7.11 -12.13
N LEU A 73 -14.07 -6.47 -10.94
CA LEU A 73 -12.82 -5.80 -10.54
C LEU A 73 -11.72 -6.82 -10.27
N SER A 74 -10.55 -6.55 -10.81
CA SER A 74 -9.34 -7.31 -10.56
C SER A 74 -8.39 -6.49 -9.68
N TYR A 75 -7.75 -7.16 -8.73
CA TYR A 75 -6.76 -6.56 -7.84
C TYR A 75 -5.42 -7.25 -8.05
N THR A 76 -4.33 -6.50 -8.02
CA THR A 76 -3.00 -7.08 -7.91
C THR A 76 -2.78 -7.60 -6.48
N SER A 77 -1.88 -8.56 -6.31
CA SER A 77 -1.52 -9.04 -4.97
C SER A 77 -0.99 -7.92 -4.07
N ALA A 78 -0.28 -6.95 -4.64
CA ALA A 78 0.21 -5.78 -3.93
C ALA A 78 -0.95 -4.87 -3.45
N GLN A 79 -1.94 -4.62 -4.30
CA GLN A 79 -3.15 -3.88 -3.92
C GLN A 79 -3.92 -4.58 -2.80
N VAL A 80 -4.09 -5.90 -2.88
CA VAL A 80 -4.77 -6.66 -1.80
C VAL A 80 -4.02 -6.55 -0.48
N GLN A 81 -2.69 -6.71 -0.50
CA GLN A 81 -1.87 -6.60 0.71
C GLN A 81 -1.92 -5.19 1.33
N SER A 82 -1.92 -4.16 0.50
CA SER A 82 -1.94 -2.77 0.99
C SER A 82 -3.32 -2.33 1.48
N LEU A 83 -4.38 -2.80 0.84
CA LEU A 83 -5.76 -2.41 1.19
C LEU A 83 -6.36 -3.26 2.32
N ALA A 84 -5.86 -4.48 2.56
CA ALA A 84 -6.39 -5.35 3.62
C ALA A 84 -6.37 -4.72 5.03
N PRO A 85 -5.29 -4.07 5.51
CA PRO A 85 -5.30 -3.41 6.80
C PRO A 85 -6.26 -2.20 6.85
N ILE A 86 -6.46 -1.53 5.71
CA ILE A 86 -7.41 -0.42 5.59
C ILE A 86 -8.84 -0.94 5.67
N ARG A 87 -9.15 -2.07 5.01
CA ARG A 87 -10.46 -2.73 5.15
C ARG A 87 -10.77 -3.07 6.60
N GLN A 88 -9.82 -3.60 7.34
CA GLN A 88 -9.97 -3.89 8.76
C GLN A 88 -10.27 -2.61 9.57
N THR A 89 -9.62 -1.50 9.25
CA THR A 89 -9.92 -0.20 9.85
C THR A 89 -11.33 0.28 9.53
N VAL A 90 -11.79 0.11 8.28
CA VAL A 90 -13.19 0.43 7.89
C VAL A 90 -14.19 -0.36 8.72
N GLU A 91 -13.99 -1.67 8.88
CA GLU A 91 -14.87 -2.55 9.64
C GLU A 91 -14.91 -2.15 11.13
N THR A 92 -13.75 -1.90 11.74
CA THR A 92 -13.64 -1.47 13.13
C THR A 92 -14.35 -0.14 13.37
N ARG A 93 -14.03 0.88 12.54
CA ARG A 93 -14.63 2.22 12.69
C ARG A 93 -16.13 2.24 12.42
N ALA A 94 -16.61 1.43 11.50
CA ALA A 94 -18.03 1.30 11.24
C ALA A 94 -18.79 0.67 12.42
N ALA A 95 -18.17 -0.27 13.12
CA ALA A 95 -18.75 -0.88 14.32
C ALA A 95 -18.77 0.09 15.51
N GLU A 96 -17.69 0.87 15.69
CA GLU A 96 -17.55 1.82 16.79
C GLU A 96 -18.37 3.11 16.58
N GLN A 97 -18.42 3.60 15.34
CA GLN A 97 -19.00 4.90 14.96
C GLN A 97 -19.76 4.77 13.63
N PRO A 98 -21.00 4.27 13.64
CA PRO A 98 -21.77 3.99 12.42
C PRO A 98 -22.13 5.24 11.61
N ASP A 99 -22.17 6.42 12.25
CA ASP A 99 -22.56 7.69 11.62
C ASP A 99 -21.43 8.36 10.82
N LEU A 100 -20.20 7.81 10.89
CA LEU A 100 -19.08 8.34 10.10
C LEU A 100 -19.37 8.25 8.60
N ARG A 101 -18.87 9.22 7.85
CA ARG A 101 -18.79 9.11 6.39
C ARG A 101 -17.83 8.00 6.00
N ASP A 102 -18.04 7.43 4.83
CA ASP A 102 -17.18 6.33 4.38
C ASP A 102 -15.78 6.83 4.07
N VAL A 103 -15.68 7.97 3.38
CA VAL A 103 -14.45 8.50 2.82
C VAL A 103 -14.32 10.00 3.02
N PHE A 104 -13.13 10.46 3.40
CA PHE A 104 -12.69 11.83 3.27
C PHE A 104 -11.80 11.96 2.02
N LEU A 105 -12.08 12.92 1.13
CA LEU A 105 -11.27 13.20 -0.06
C LEU A 105 -10.45 14.48 0.14
N CYS A 106 -9.12 14.30 0.26
CA CYS A 106 -8.13 15.37 0.30
C CYS A 106 -7.57 15.61 -1.10
N HIS A 107 -7.50 16.87 -1.52
CA HIS A 107 -6.98 17.28 -2.83
C HIS A 107 -6.40 18.70 -2.79
N ALA A 108 -5.62 19.06 -3.80
CA ALA A 108 -5.20 20.45 -3.98
C ALA A 108 -6.37 21.32 -4.44
N TRP A 109 -6.35 22.59 -4.06
CA TRP A 109 -7.39 23.55 -4.47
C TRP A 109 -7.55 23.63 -5.99
N ASP A 110 -6.45 23.52 -6.74
CA ASP A 110 -6.46 23.60 -8.20
C ASP A 110 -7.17 22.42 -8.87
N ASP A 111 -7.25 21.28 -8.19
CA ASP A 111 -7.89 20.05 -8.68
C ASP A 111 -9.40 20.01 -8.45
N ARG A 112 -9.94 20.95 -7.68
CA ARG A 112 -11.32 20.92 -7.17
C ARG A 112 -12.42 20.82 -8.24
N GLN A 113 -12.22 21.42 -9.41
CA GLN A 113 -13.18 21.40 -10.52
C GLN A 113 -12.79 20.44 -11.65
N GLY A 114 -11.71 19.69 -11.47
CA GLY A 114 -11.20 18.69 -12.38
C GLY A 114 -11.14 17.32 -11.69
N PRO A 115 -9.95 16.71 -11.60
CA PRO A 115 -9.81 15.32 -11.17
C PRO A 115 -10.36 15.02 -9.78
N ALA A 116 -10.39 15.99 -8.86
CA ALA A 116 -10.97 15.79 -7.54
C ALA A 116 -12.50 15.71 -7.60
N LYS A 117 -13.13 16.54 -8.45
CA LYS A 117 -14.56 16.47 -8.68
C LYS A 117 -14.95 15.19 -9.39
N ASP A 118 -14.18 14.78 -10.40
CA ASP A 118 -14.44 13.55 -11.15
C ASP A 118 -14.40 12.33 -10.23
N LEU A 119 -13.37 12.21 -9.39
CA LEU A 119 -13.27 11.14 -8.40
C LEU A 119 -14.41 11.20 -7.38
N HIS A 120 -14.75 12.39 -6.88
CA HIS A 120 -15.87 12.58 -5.95
C HIS A 120 -17.18 12.08 -6.58
N ASP A 121 -17.50 12.49 -7.81
CA ASP A 121 -18.75 12.15 -8.45
C ASP A 121 -18.85 10.65 -8.76
N LEU A 122 -17.75 10.02 -9.15
CA LEU A 122 -17.66 8.57 -9.33
C LEU A 122 -17.88 7.81 -8.02
N LEU A 123 -17.28 8.26 -6.91
CA LEU A 123 -17.49 7.66 -5.59
C LEU A 123 -18.95 7.79 -5.14
N VAL A 124 -19.55 8.97 -5.30
CA VAL A 124 -20.96 9.21 -4.95
C VAL A 124 -21.88 8.35 -5.82
N ALA A 125 -21.63 8.25 -7.12
CA ALA A 125 -22.38 7.38 -8.02
C ALA A 125 -22.28 5.89 -7.64
N ALA A 126 -21.14 5.46 -7.05
CA ALA A 126 -20.95 4.13 -6.51
C ALA A 126 -21.57 3.93 -5.10
N GLY A 127 -22.27 4.93 -4.55
CA GLY A 127 -22.97 4.87 -3.27
C GLY A 127 -22.10 5.18 -2.04
N VAL A 128 -20.90 5.71 -2.23
CA VAL A 128 -19.96 6.08 -1.14
C VAL A 128 -20.37 7.43 -0.54
N LYS A 129 -20.43 7.51 0.77
CA LYS A 129 -20.65 8.77 1.50
C LYS A 129 -19.34 9.52 1.63
N VAL A 130 -19.11 10.47 0.72
CA VAL A 130 -17.87 11.26 0.66
C VAL A 130 -17.98 12.53 1.49
N TRP A 131 -16.99 12.81 2.34
CA TRP A 131 -16.72 14.10 2.90
C TRP A 131 -15.72 14.83 1.98
N PHE A 132 -16.16 15.93 1.38
CA PHE A 132 -15.39 16.67 0.39
C PHE A 132 -15.00 18.03 0.96
N SER A 133 -13.70 18.32 1.00
CA SER A 133 -13.15 19.46 1.71
C SER A 133 -13.67 20.83 1.24
N GLU A 134 -14.09 20.95 -0.02
CA GLU A 134 -14.66 22.20 -0.53
C GLU A 134 -15.99 22.60 0.11
N LYS A 135 -16.82 21.61 0.44
CA LYS A 135 -18.14 21.85 1.04
C LYS A 135 -18.08 22.02 2.55
N ASP A 136 -17.07 21.39 3.18
CA ASP A 136 -17.01 21.21 4.62
C ASP A 136 -15.88 22.03 5.29
N LEU A 137 -15.00 22.70 4.51
CA LEU A 137 -13.91 23.54 5.02
C LEU A 137 -13.96 24.95 4.43
N GLY A 138 -13.74 25.95 5.28
CA GLY A 138 -13.58 27.34 4.84
C GLY A 138 -12.25 27.56 4.07
N LEU A 139 -12.22 28.59 3.25
CA LEU A 139 -11.03 29.05 2.55
C LEU A 139 -9.88 29.32 3.54
N GLY A 140 -8.67 28.83 3.20
CA GLY A 140 -7.46 29.13 3.97
C GLY A 140 -7.16 28.16 5.13
N VAL A 141 -7.90 27.07 5.27
CA VAL A 141 -7.57 26.04 6.28
C VAL A 141 -6.32 25.27 5.83
N PRO A 142 -5.27 25.14 6.68
CA PRO A 142 -4.11 24.33 6.37
C PRO A 142 -4.48 22.88 6.07
N MET A 143 -3.83 22.27 5.08
CA MET A 143 -4.15 20.92 4.60
C MET A 143 -4.13 19.87 5.72
N MET A 144 -3.16 19.95 6.64
CA MET A 144 -3.06 19.01 7.78
C MET A 144 -4.28 19.06 8.68
N ARG A 145 -4.77 20.27 9.00
CA ARG A 145 -5.99 20.45 9.80
C ARG A 145 -7.23 19.94 9.06
N ALA A 146 -7.24 20.07 7.73
CA ALA A 146 -8.27 19.51 6.89
C ALA A 146 -8.28 17.99 6.93
N ILE A 147 -7.10 17.37 6.81
CA ILE A 147 -6.92 15.91 6.88
C ILE A 147 -7.34 15.41 8.26
N ASP A 148 -6.88 16.03 9.34
CA ASP A 148 -7.21 15.63 10.72
C ASP A 148 -8.72 15.67 10.96
N LYS A 149 -9.38 16.78 10.61
CA LYS A 149 -10.83 16.92 10.71
C LYS A 149 -11.57 15.92 9.82
N GLY A 150 -11.10 15.71 8.59
CA GLY A 150 -11.69 14.75 7.64
C GLY A 150 -11.60 13.31 8.16
N LEU A 151 -10.44 12.90 8.68
CA LEU A 151 -10.23 11.57 9.27
C LEU A 151 -11.03 11.35 10.55
N ALA A 152 -11.21 12.40 11.37
CA ALA A 152 -12.06 12.31 12.57
C ALA A 152 -13.52 12.01 12.20
N ASN A 153 -14.01 12.51 11.05
CA ASN A 153 -15.41 12.40 10.61
C ASN A 153 -15.65 11.35 9.51
N SER A 154 -14.63 10.57 9.15
CA SER A 154 -14.73 9.56 8.09
C SER A 154 -14.01 8.28 8.49
N ARG A 155 -14.39 7.14 7.90
CA ARG A 155 -13.76 5.85 8.17
C ARG A 155 -12.34 5.80 7.63
N ILE A 156 -12.13 6.31 6.41
CA ILE A 156 -10.81 6.43 5.78
C ILE A 156 -10.65 7.77 5.07
N GLY A 157 -9.41 8.11 4.73
CA GLY A 157 -9.05 9.27 3.89
C GLY A 157 -8.42 8.84 2.59
N LEU A 158 -8.80 9.50 1.51
CA LEU A 158 -8.13 9.44 0.22
C LEU A 158 -7.33 10.74 0.02
N VAL A 159 -6.10 10.63 -0.45
CA VAL A 159 -5.28 11.77 -0.83
C VAL A 159 -5.05 11.70 -2.33
N LEU A 160 -5.71 12.57 -3.09
CA LEU A 160 -5.52 12.66 -4.53
C LEU A 160 -4.21 13.38 -4.84
N VAL A 161 -3.20 12.60 -5.21
CA VAL A 161 -1.84 13.06 -5.48
C VAL A 161 -1.75 13.44 -6.96
N THR A 162 -1.72 14.74 -7.22
CA THR A 162 -1.60 15.33 -8.55
C THR A 162 -0.33 16.21 -8.62
N PRO A 163 0.09 16.67 -9.80
CA PRO A 163 1.15 17.67 -9.90
C PRO A 163 0.84 18.94 -9.08
N ALA A 164 -0.43 19.38 -9.03
CA ALA A 164 -0.85 20.54 -8.25
C ALA A 164 -0.65 20.29 -6.74
N LEU A 165 -1.02 19.12 -6.23
CA LEU A 165 -0.78 18.76 -4.84
C LEU A 165 0.72 18.73 -4.52
N LEU A 166 1.54 18.13 -5.39
CA LEU A 166 2.99 18.05 -5.20
C LEU A 166 3.67 19.43 -5.12
N ILE A 167 3.17 20.43 -5.85
CA ILE A 167 3.66 21.81 -5.77
C ILE A 167 3.27 22.47 -4.43
N ARG A 168 2.14 22.09 -3.84
CA ARG A 168 1.64 22.70 -2.60
C ARG A 168 2.22 22.08 -1.34
N LEU A 169 2.43 20.77 -1.33
CA LEU A 169 2.93 20.01 -0.16
C LEU A 169 4.14 20.67 0.54
N PRO A 170 5.21 21.07 -0.18
CA PRO A 170 6.37 21.69 0.46
C PRO A 170 6.09 23.06 1.07
N LYS A 171 5.08 23.79 0.54
CA LYS A 171 4.75 25.15 0.97
C LYS A 171 3.91 25.18 2.25
N GLU A 172 3.25 24.09 2.58
CA GLU A 172 2.33 24.02 3.72
C GLU A 172 3.03 23.63 5.05
N GLY A 173 4.35 23.40 5.02
CA GLY A 173 5.16 23.20 6.24
C GLY A 173 4.67 22.05 7.11
N VAL A 174 4.21 20.96 6.49
CA VAL A 174 3.72 19.77 7.20
C VAL A 174 4.84 19.21 8.07
N ALA A 175 4.69 19.29 9.39
CA ALA A 175 5.63 18.67 10.30
C ALA A 175 5.57 17.15 10.14
N ASP A 176 6.71 16.49 9.87
CA ASP A 176 6.82 15.05 9.66
C ASP A 176 6.20 14.24 10.80
N LYS A 177 6.19 14.77 12.02
CA LYS A 177 5.58 14.13 13.20
C LYS A 177 4.05 14.05 13.12
N GLU A 178 3.41 15.12 12.65
CA GLU A 178 1.95 15.19 12.52
C GLU A 178 1.48 14.24 11.39
N LEU A 179 2.17 14.27 10.25
CA LEU A 179 1.89 13.35 9.15
C LEU A 179 2.13 11.90 9.56
N SER A 180 3.20 11.62 10.31
CA SER A 180 3.48 10.28 10.84
C SER A 180 2.36 9.76 11.75
N ALA A 181 1.82 10.61 12.63
CA ALA A 181 0.73 10.25 13.52
C ALA A 181 -0.56 9.93 12.73
N LEU A 182 -0.89 10.72 11.72
CA LEU A 182 -2.04 10.46 10.85
C LEU A 182 -1.89 9.18 10.03
N LEU A 183 -0.67 8.91 9.55
CA LEU A 183 -0.37 7.69 8.79
C LEU A 183 -0.37 6.43 9.67
N ALA A 184 -0.07 6.52 10.96
CA ALA A 184 -0.02 5.37 11.85
C ALA A 184 -1.34 4.59 11.94
N GLY A 185 -2.48 5.25 11.73
CA GLY A 185 -3.83 4.66 11.84
C GLY A 185 -4.27 3.78 10.67
N ASN A 186 -3.47 3.52 9.64
CA ASN A 186 -3.88 2.80 8.43
C ASN A 186 -5.20 3.31 7.83
N GLN A 187 -5.37 4.62 7.80
CA GLN A 187 -6.61 5.27 7.36
C GLN A 187 -6.45 6.04 6.06
N LEU A 188 -5.22 6.27 5.58
CA LEU A 188 -4.94 7.06 4.39
C LEU A 188 -4.53 6.19 3.21
N ILE A 189 -5.14 6.45 2.05
CA ILE A 189 -4.83 5.84 0.75
C ILE A 189 -4.42 6.96 -0.20
N PRO A 190 -3.16 7.03 -0.65
CA PRO A 190 -2.79 7.89 -1.76
C PRO A 190 -3.35 7.34 -3.08
N ILE A 191 -3.92 8.21 -3.89
CA ILE A 191 -4.32 7.94 -5.27
C ILE A 191 -3.47 8.82 -6.17
N VAL A 192 -2.53 8.21 -6.89
CA VAL A 192 -1.64 8.94 -7.80
C VAL A 192 -2.36 9.16 -9.13
N HIS A 193 -2.40 10.43 -9.58
CA HIS A 193 -3.08 10.84 -10.80
C HIS A 193 -2.24 11.85 -11.58
N ASN A 194 -1.93 11.54 -12.84
CA ASN A 194 -1.10 12.35 -13.72
C ASN A 194 0.29 12.69 -13.15
N THR A 195 0.80 11.85 -12.28
CA THR A 195 2.14 11.94 -11.67
C THR A 195 2.64 10.53 -11.30
N THR A 196 3.71 10.40 -10.51
CA THR A 196 4.27 9.11 -10.14
C THR A 196 4.49 8.98 -8.62
N TYR A 197 4.53 7.75 -8.13
CA TYR A 197 4.93 7.47 -6.74
C TYR A 197 6.38 7.93 -6.45
N GLU A 198 7.25 7.96 -7.46
CA GLU A 198 8.60 8.47 -7.31
C GLU A 198 8.59 9.98 -7.06
N ALA A 199 7.81 10.74 -7.84
CA ALA A 199 7.63 12.18 -7.61
C ALA A 199 7.07 12.48 -6.22
N LEU A 200 6.09 11.69 -5.77
CA LEU A 200 5.56 11.78 -4.41
C LEU A 200 6.62 11.49 -3.35
N ARG A 201 7.45 10.43 -3.55
CA ARG A 201 8.50 10.04 -2.61
C ARG A 201 9.57 11.11 -2.44
N ASN A 202 9.89 11.81 -3.51
CA ASN A 202 10.87 12.91 -3.48
C ASN A 202 10.38 14.11 -2.66
N ILE A 203 9.07 14.30 -2.55
CA ILE A 203 8.46 15.43 -1.83
C ILE A 203 8.00 15.04 -0.44
N SER A 204 7.34 13.89 -0.31
CA SER A 204 6.81 13.37 0.95
C SER A 204 7.07 11.87 1.06
N PRO A 205 8.27 11.46 1.55
CA PRO A 205 8.60 10.04 1.74
C PRO A 205 7.61 9.31 2.65
N LEU A 206 7.06 10.02 3.64
CA LEU A 206 6.08 9.45 4.58
C LEU A 206 4.76 9.11 3.89
N LEU A 207 4.22 10.00 3.07
CA LEU A 207 2.99 9.72 2.31
C LEU A 207 3.25 8.63 1.26
N ALA A 208 4.40 8.64 0.60
CA ALA A 208 4.80 7.62 -0.37
C ALA A 208 5.17 6.27 0.26
N SER A 209 5.34 6.18 1.58
CA SER A 209 5.50 4.91 2.28
C SER A 209 4.20 4.09 2.31
N ARG A 210 3.06 4.72 2.04
CA ARG A 210 1.78 4.06 1.91
C ARG A 210 1.58 3.58 0.48
N SER A 211 1.25 2.32 0.36
CA SER A 211 0.77 1.79 -0.91
C SER A 211 -0.67 2.28 -1.13
N GLY A 212 -0.96 2.67 -2.34
CA GLY A 212 -2.28 3.17 -2.72
C GLY A 212 -2.64 2.69 -4.14
N LEU A 213 -3.35 3.51 -4.86
CA LEU A 213 -3.81 3.24 -6.22
C LEU A 213 -3.18 4.25 -7.19
N ASP A 214 -3.01 3.83 -8.45
CA ASP A 214 -2.43 4.65 -9.51
C ASP A 214 -3.37 4.65 -10.72
N THR A 215 -3.72 5.84 -11.19
CA THR A 215 -4.59 5.98 -12.36
C THR A 215 -3.86 5.69 -13.69
N ALA A 216 -2.55 5.48 -13.66
CA ALA A 216 -1.81 4.94 -14.79
C ALA A 216 -1.99 3.42 -14.95
N GLU A 217 -2.30 2.70 -13.85
CA GLU A 217 -2.57 1.25 -13.86
C GLU A 217 -4.07 0.94 -14.02
N ASP A 218 -4.92 1.69 -13.32
CA ASP A 218 -6.38 1.52 -13.30
C ASP A 218 -7.05 2.86 -13.67
N SER A 219 -8.05 2.89 -14.52
CA SER A 219 -8.77 4.14 -14.79
C SER A 219 -9.42 4.73 -13.53
N MET A 220 -9.75 6.02 -13.54
CA MET A 220 -10.35 6.70 -12.38
C MET A 220 -11.65 6.02 -11.94
N GLU A 221 -12.43 5.51 -12.89
CA GLU A 221 -13.66 4.75 -12.63
C GLU A 221 -13.36 3.43 -11.92
N VAL A 222 -12.32 2.72 -12.34
CA VAL A 222 -11.88 1.46 -11.70
C VAL A 222 -11.34 1.73 -10.29
N VAL A 223 -10.57 2.80 -10.13
CA VAL A 223 -10.09 3.24 -8.80
C VAL A 223 -11.28 3.56 -7.89
N ALA A 224 -12.26 4.34 -8.35
CA ALA A 224 -13.45 4.66 -7.57
C ALA A 224 -14.26 3.40 -7.20
N ALA A 225 -14.42 2.47 -8.14
CA ALA A 225 -15.11 1.20 -7.89
C ALA A 225 -14.38 0.31 -6.87
N LYS A 226 -13.04 0.23 -6.93
CA LYS A 226 -12.22 -0.48 -5.93
C LYS A 226 -12.36 0.13 -4.53
N ILE A 227 -12.38 1.46 -4.44
CA ILE A 227 -12.62 2.16 -3.16
C ILE A 227 -14.04 1.90 -2.67
N ALA A 228 -15.05 1.93 -3.54
CA ALA A 228 -16.42 1.64 -3.16
C ALA A 228 -16.57 0.21 -2.60
N GLU A 229 -15.96 -0.80 -3.22
CA GLU A 229 -15.93 -2.15 -2.65
C GLU A 229 -15.21 -2.20 -1.30
N LEU A 230 -14.11 -1.47 -1.16
CA LEU A 230 -13.31 -1.45 0.07
C LEU A 230 -14.10 -0.90 1.26
N VAL A 231 -14.96 0.12 1.07
CA VAL A 231 -15.69 0.80 2.16
C VAL A 231 -17.10 0.29 2.39
N THR A 232 -17.68 -0.44 1.43
CA THR A 232 -19.01 -1.08 1.59
C THR A 232 -18.89 -2.27 2.56
N LEU A 233 -19.81 -2.36 3.53
CA LEU A 233 -19.87 -3.41 4.56
C LEU A 233 -20.98 -4.40 4.23
#